data_e0c227c5cd3b8d8c61a1da81b5889f5d
#
_entry.id   e0c227c5cd3b8d8c61a1da81b5889f5d
#
_cell.length_a   1.000
_cell.length_b   1.000
_cell.length_c   1.000
_cell.angle_alpha   90.00
_cell.angle_beta   90.00
_cell.angle_gamma   90.00
#
_symmetry.space_group_name_H-M   'P 1'
#
loop_
_entity.id
_entity.type
_entity.pdbx_description
1 polymer ?
#
loop_
_entity_poly.entity_id
_entity_poly.type
_entity_poly.pdbx_seq_one_letter_code
_entity_poly.pdbx_strand_id
1 'polypeptide(L)'
;MKGLTQTHSLFLSKESIMQATHICLLFILSSACTAKKIAVKNADLLLEHQIEKHLPLYSAQRKLLSHDVNEFLNEQKPFAKEAIPVITSMELDVNKVDEQYSYLHSLYVKLALNFSKLMSKYIAPLDQIQQKEFENSLKAENESLKYSKADDRLEKIEDRFESFFGTISDKQRKIIKEQKQYIEERHKIRLARRKELHKKFLEIYKLDLSEKSRADYFYEAFAEYQRSYPEGGKNIEILKKVIPTLSASQKEVFEDKTNDIKDILNYYLETHY
;
A
#
# COMPACT_ATOMS: atom_id res chain seq x y z
N MET A 1 19.32 -1.01 -39.56
CA MET A 1 19.28 -1.88 -38.39
C MET A 1 19.66 -1.05 -37.17
N LYS A 2 18.68 -0.53 -36.41
CA LYS A 2 18.86 0.03 -35.06
C LYS A 2 17.77 -0.60 -34.22
N GLY A 3 18.16 -1.66 -33.49
CA GLY A 3 17.27 -2.41 -32.61
C GLY A 3 17.16 -1.75 -31.25
N LEU A 4 15.98 -1.57 -30.87
CA LEU A 4 15.32 -1.75 -29.58
C LEU A 4 16.21 -2.17 -28.40
N THR A 5 16.29 -1.31 -27.41
CA THR A 5 16.22 -1.65 -25.99
C THR A 5 15.60 -0.47 -25.25
N GLN A 6 14.29 -0.31 -25.34
CA GLN A 6 13.54 0.38 -24.30
C GLN A 6 13.31 -0.62 -23.15
N THR A 7 14.24 -0.65 -22.23
CA THR A 7 13.99 -1.17 -20.90
C THR A 7 12.97 -0.23 -20.25
N HIS A 8 11.71 -0.68 -20.20
CA HIS A 8 10.72 -0.10 -19.29
C HIS A 8 11.29 -0.24 -17.89
N SER A 9 11.94 0.83 -17.41
CA SER A 9 12.22 0.99 -16.01
C SER A 9 10.86 1.05 -15.32
N LEU A 10 10.53 0.00 -14.57
CA LEU A 10 9.48 0.01 -13.58
C LEU A 10 9.81 1.14 -12.58
N PHE A 11 9.36 2.34 -12.90
CA PHE A 11 9.33 3.47 -11.98
C PHE A 11 8.32 3.13 -10.87
N LEU A 12 8.78 2.32 -9.93
CA LEU A 12 8.19 2.27 -8.60
C LEU A 12 8.34 3.67 -8.02
N SER A 13 7.24 4.43 -8.05
CA SER A 13 7.22 5.77 -7.47
C SER A 13 7.73 5.67 -6.03
N LYS A 14 8.57 6.63 -5.63
CA LYS A 14 9.12 6.80 -4.27
C LYS A 14 8.00 7.07 -3.27
N GLU A 15 7.17 6.08 -3.02
CA GLU A 15 6.01 6.20 -2.15
C GLU A 15 6.31 5.48 -0.82
N SER A 16 5.98 6.15 0.24
CA SER A 16 6.31 6.07 1.66
C SER A 16 6.27 4.71 2.37
N ILE A 17 6.87 4.65 3.59
CA ILE A 17 6.77 3.56 4.59
C ILE A 17 5.34 3.02 4.73
N MET A 18 4.33 3.90 4.63
CA MET A 18 2.92 3.52 4.69
C MET A 18 2.39 2.87 3.42
N GLN A 19 3.12 2.95 2.32
CA GLN A 19 2.79 2.26 1.08
C GLN A 19 3.48 0.90 0.96
N ALA A 20 4.41 0.56 1.86
CA ALA A 20 4.96 -0.79 1.90
C ALA A 20 3.84 -1.84 2.05
N THR A 21 2.82 -1.55 2.86
CA THR A 21 1.62 -2.40 2.95
C THR A 21 0.76 -2.34 1.69
N HIS A 22 0.65 -1.18 1.04
CA HIS A 22 0.02 -1.06 -0.28
C HIS A 22 0.86 -1.71 -1.38
N ILE A 23 2.18 -1.67 -1.27
CA ILE A 23 3.10 -2.25 -2.25
C ILE A 23 3.03 -3.76 -2.19
N CYS A 24 3.02 -4.40 -1.02
CA CYS A 24 2.79 -5.84 -0.92
C CYS A 24 1.45 -6.24 -1.55
N LEU A 25 0.38 -5.46 -1.34
CA LEU A 25 -0.92 -5.70 -1.99
C LEU A 25 -0.90 -5.36 -3.49
N LEU A 26 -0.19 -4.31 -3.92
CA LEU A 26 -0.14 -3.84 -5.32
C LEU A 26 0.84 -4.65 -6.20
N PHE A 27 1.93 -5.22 -5.64
CA PHE A 27 2.78 -6.15 -6.39
C PHE A 27 2.03 -7.40 -6.80
N ILE A 28 1.03 -7.80 -6.02
CA ILE A 28 0.11 -8.88 -6.36
C ILE A 28 -0.70 -8.55 -7.62
N LEU A 29 -0.88 -7.28 -7.96
CA LEU A 29 -1.86 -6.84 -8.96
C LEU A 29 -1.31 -6.53 -10.37
N SER A 30 0.00 -6.42 -10.59
CA SER A 30 0.53 -5.75 -11.79
C SER A 30 1.35 -6.55 -12.80
N SER A 31 1.60 -7.88 -12.61
CA SER A 31 2.53 -8.63 -13.47
C SER A 31 2.02 -10.03 -13.85
N ALA A 32 2.65 -10.67 -14.84
CA ALA A 32 2.35 -12.06 -15.22
C ALA A 32 2.48 -13.03 -14.03
N CYS A 33 1.68 -14.08 -13.96
CA CYS A 33 1.60 -15.03 -12.83
C CYS A 33 2.96 -15.51 -12.29
N THR A 34 3.93 -15.75 -13.16
CA THR A 34 5.28 -16.18 -12.75
C THR A 34 6.02 -15.10 -11.97
N ALA A 35 5.95 -13.83 -12.41
CA ALA A 35 6.60 -12.71 -11.71
C ALA A 35 5.98 -12.46 -10.34
N LYS A 36 4.67 -12.66 -10.20
CA LYS A 36 3.95 -12.53 -8.93
C LYS A 36 4.38 -13.60 -7.93
N LYS A 37 4.50 -14.87 -8.36
CA LYS A 37 5.01 -15.96 -7.52
C LYS A 37 6.45 -15.73 -7.07
N ILE A 38 7.31 -15.20 -7.96
CA ILE A 38 8.68 -14.80 -7.59
C ILE A 38 8.65 -13.68 -6.56
N ALA A 39 7.78 -12.68 -6.71
CA ALA A 39 7.64 -11.60 -5.74
C ALA A 39 7.16 -12.11 -4.38
N VAL A 40 6.19 -13.03 -4.34
CA VAL A 40 5.74 -13.66 -3.08
C VAL A 40 6.87 -14.47 -2.45
N LYS A 41 7.61 -15.26 -3.23
CA LYS A 41 8.73 -16.06 -2.71
C LYS A 41 9.85 -15.21 -2.10
N ASN A 42 10.00 -13.96 -2.52
CA ASN A 42 11.01 -13.02 -2.03
C ASN A 42 10.36 -11.84 -1.29
N ALA A 43 9.15 -12.03 -0.73
CA ALA A 43 8.42 -10.95 -0.07
C ALA A 43 9.18 -10.41 1.16
N ASP A 44 9.91 -11.26 1.85
CA ASP A 44 10.83 -10.91 2.92
C ASP A 44 11.89 -9.90 2.46
N LEU A 45 12.66 -10.23 1.43
CA LEU A 45 13.69 -9.36 0.88
C LEU A 45 13.11 -8.04 0.34
N LEU A 46 11.93 -8.09 -0.30
CA LEU A 46 11.27 -6.90 -0.81
C LEU A 46 10.81 -5.99 0.33
N LEU A 47 10.27 -6.55 1.40
CA LEU A 47 9.81 -5.80 2.56
C LEU A 47 10.99 -5.22 3.35
N GLU A 48 12.03 -6.00 3.58
CA GLU A 48 13.29 -5.53 4.18
C GLU A 48 13.84 -4.34 3.40
N HIS A 49 14.01 -4.48 2.09
CA HIS A 49 14.52 -3.41 1.24
C HIS A 49 13.65 -2.13 1.32
N GLN A 50 12.32 -2.26 1.37
CA GLN A 50 11.45 -1.10 1.53
C GLN A 50 11.59 -0.44 2.90
N ILE A 51 11.77 -1.21 3.96
CA ILE A 51 12.02 -0.67 5.31
C ILE A 51 13.38 0.03 5.36
N GLU A 52 14.43 -0.60 4.86
CA GLU A 52 15.80 -0.05 4.85
C GLU A 52 15.93 1.23 4.03
N LYS A 53 15.12 1.39 3.00
CA LYS A 53 15.08 2.63 2.21
C LYS A 53 14.69 3.86 3.03
N HIS A 54 13.92 3.65 4.09
CA HIS A 54 13.38 4.72 4.94
C HIS A 54 14.03 4.78 6.31
N LEU A 55 14.51 3.63 6.83
CA LEU A 55 15.17 3.54 8.12
C LEU A 55 16.67 3.30 7.94
N PRO A 56 17.52 4.20 8.45
CA PRO A 56 18.97 4.08 8.38
C PRO A 56 19.50 3.08 9.41
N LEU A 57 19.24 1.79 9.20
CA LEU A 57 19.57 0.72 10.13
C LEU A 57 21.04 0.29 10.03
N TYR A 58 21.68 0.05 11.17
CA TYR A 58 23.00 -0.59 11.24
C TYR A 58 22.92 -2.09 10.95
N SER A 59 24.06 -2.71 10.62
CA SER A 59 24.13 -4.13 10.24
C SER A 59 23.52 -5.07 11.27
N ALA A 60 23.68 -4.81 12.57
CA ALA A 60 23.08 -5.62 13.63
C ALA A 60 21.54 -5.48 13.63
N GLN A 61 21.01 -4.27 13.45
CA GLN A 61 19.58 -4.03 13.36
C GLN A 61 18.95 -4.67 12.12
N ARG A 62 19.67 -4.65 10.97
CA ARG A 62 19.21 -5.31 9.73
C ARG A 62 19.08 -6.82 9.88
N LYS A 63 20.02 -7.47 10.58
CA LYS A 63 19.94 -8.91 10.85
C LYS A 63 18.71 -9.27 11.69
N LEU A 64 18.38 -8.45 12.69
CA LEU A 64 17.17 -8.62 13.48
C LEU A 64 15.91 -8.36 12.62
N LEU A 65 15.94 -7.32 11.78
CA LEU A 65 14.84 -7.00 10.88
C LEU A 65 14.51 -8.16 9.94
N SER A 66 15.51 -8.81 9.35
CA SER A 66 15.31 -9.96 8.47
C SER A 66 14.54 -11.09 9.19
N HIS A 67 14.91 -11.41 10.42
CA HIS A 67 14.19 -12.39 11.22
C HIS A 67 12.75 -11.96 11.50
N ASP A 68 12.56 -10.72 11.98
CA ASP A 68 11.24 -10.20 12.35
C ASP A 68 10.31 -10.02 11.14
N VAL A 69 10.84 -9.70 9.95
CA VAL A 69 10.08 -9.65 8.71
C VAL A 69 9.55 -11.03 8.31
N ASN A 70 10.37 -12.07 8.43
CA ASN A 70 9.95 -13.43 8.17
C ASN A 70 8.85 -13.88 9.14
N GLU A 71 9.01 -13.59 10.44
CA GLU A 71 8.00 -13.85 11.45
C GLU A 71 6.69 -13.08 11.15
N PHE A 72 6.81 -11.78 10.88
CA PHE A 72 5.68 -10.94 10.48
C PHE A 72 4.92 -11.52 9.29
N LEU A 73 5.61 -11.92 8.21
CA LEU A 73 4.97 -12.49 7.03
C LEU A 73 4.22 -13.79 7.38
N ASN A 74 4.80 -14.66 8.22
CA ASN A 74 4.10 -15.86 8.66
C ASN A 74 2.86 -15.55 9.53
N GLU A 75 2.94 -14.55 10.40
CA GLU A 75 1.82 -14.09 11.23
C GLU A 75 0.67 -13.48 10.41
N GLN A 76 0.94 -12.98 9.18
CA GLN A 76 -0.12 -12.42 8.33
C GLN A 76 -0.89 -13.50 7.52
N LYS A 77 -0.52 -14.76 7.54
CA LYS A 77 -1.23 -15.83 6.83
C LYS A 77 -2.72 -15.96 7.18
N PRO A 78 -3.16 -15.78 8.44
CA PRO A 78 -4.58 -15.75 8.76
C PRO A 78 -5.37 -14.70 7.98
N PHE A 79 -4.79 -13.51 7.75
CA PHE A 79 -5.46 -12.46 6.95
C PHE A 79 -5.61 -12.87 5.48
N ALA A 80 -4.62 -13.54 4.91
CA ALA A 80 -4.74 -14.10 3.56
C ALA A 80 -5.87 -15.14 3.48
N LYS A 81 -6.01 -16.02 4.49
CA LYS A 81 -7.11 -16.97 4.60
C LYS A 81 -8.48 -16.30 4.70
N GLU A 82 -8.58 -15.20 5.45
CA GLU A 82 -9.81 -14.42 5.57
C GLU A 82 -10.15 -13.68 4.26
N ALA A 83 -9.14 -13.18 3.53
CA ALA A 83 -9.34 -12.43 2.29
C ALA A 83 -9.77 -13.28 1.10
N ILE A 84 -9.28 -14.52 0.98
CA ILE A 84 -9.53 -15.41 -0.16
C ILE A 84 -11.04 -15.60 -0.46
N PRO A 85 -11.89 -16.00 0.50
CA PRO A 85 -13.32 -16.20 0.22
C PRO A 85 -14.01 -14.90 -0.23
N VAL A 86 -13.64 -13.75 0.36
CA VAL A 86 -14.23 -12.46 -0.02
C VAL A 86 -13.84 -12.08 -1.45
N ILE A 87 -12.55 -12.18 -1.79
CA ILE A 87 -12.07 -11.87 -3.14
C ILE A 87 -12.69 -12.82 -4.16
N THR A 88 -12.85 -14.09 -3.82
CA THR A 88 -13.46 -15.10 -4.72
C THR A 88 -14.96 -14.84 -4.92
N SER A 89 -15.65 -14.28 -3.93
CA SER A 89 -17.08 -13.95 -4.01
C SER A 89 -17.35 -12.50 -4.42
N MET A 90 -16.31 -11.74 -4.83
CA MET A 90 -16.51 -10.37 -5.29
C MET A 90 -17.39 -10.32 -6.54
N GLU A 91 -18.43 -9.52 -6.45
CA GLU A 91 -19.36 -9.30 -7.53
C GLU A 91 -19.32 -7.82 -7.98
N LEU A 92 -19.40 -7.61 -9.28
CA LEU A 92 -19.53 -6.27 -9.86
C LEU A 92 -21.00 -5.80 -9.77
N ASP A 93 -21.53 -5.79 -8.54
CA ASP A 93 -22.86 -5.32 -8.20
C ASP A 93 -22.76 -4.04 -7.37
N VAL A 94 -23.36 -2.95 -7.86
CA VAL A 94 -23.37 -1.64 -7.22
C VAL A 94 -23.88 -1.70 -5.78
N ASN A 95 -24.83 -2.61 -5.48
CA ASN A 95 -25.42 -2.74 -4.15
C ASN A 95 -24.51 -3.45 -3.16
N LYS A 96 -23.53 -4.24 -3.64
CA LYS A 96 -22.61 -5.01 -2.78
C LYS A 96 -21.25 -4.32 -2.59
N VAL A 97 -20.94 -3.30 -3.39
CA VAL A 97 -19.64 -2.63 -3.38
C VAL A 97 -19.26 -2.07 -2.00
N ASP A 98 -20.21 -1.44 -1.29
CA ASP A 98 -19.93 -0.86 0.03
C ASP A 98 -19.54 -1.93 1.04
N GLU A 99 -20.30 -3.01 1.12
CA GLU A 99 -20.04 -4.13 2.05
C GLU A 99 -18.69 -4.79 1.76
N GLN A 100 -18.46 -5.15 0.50
CA GLN A 100 -17.22 -5.80 0.06
C GLN A 100 -16.01 -4.90 0.32
N TYR A 101 -16.14 -3.61 0.01
CA TYR A 101 -15.08 -2.65 0.28
C TYR A 101 -14.81 -2.48 1.78
N SER A 102 -15.86 -2.31 2.60
CA SER A 102 -15.71 -2.13 4.05
C SER A 102 -15.03 -3.32 4.69
N TYR A 103 -15.35 -4.52 4.24
CA TYR A 103 -14.70 -5.73 4.74
C TYR A 103 -13.21 -5.77 4.36
N LEU A 104 -12.86 -5.58 3.07
CA LEU A 104 -11.46 -5.54 2.63
C LEU A 104 -10.68 -4.41 3.30
N HIS A 105 -11.32 -3.26 3.50
CA HIS A 105 -10.72 -2.16 4.23
C HIS A 105 -10.43 -2.52 5.69
N SER A 106 -11.32 -3.24 6.35
CA SER A 106 -11.10 -3.72 7.73
C SER A 106 -9.88 -4.66 7.83
N LEU A 107 -9.72 -5.57 6.87
CA LEU A 107 -8.53 -6.44 6.78
C LEU A 107 -7.26 -5.63 6.54
N TYR A 108 -7.34 -4.67 5.63
CA TYR A 108 -6.22 -3.76 5.37
C TYR A 108 -5.79 -2.98 6.63
N VAL A 109 -6.75 -2.43 7.39
CA VAL A 109 -6.45 -1.71 8.64
C VAL A 109 -5.77 -2.62 9.67
N LYS A 110 -6.26 -3.85 9.85
CA LYS A 110 -5.62 -4.84 10.73
C LYS A 110 -4.17 -5.11 10.30
N LEU A 111 -3.94 -5.37 9.02
CA LEU A 111 -2.59 -5.60 8.47
C LEU A 111 -1.68 -4.37 8.67
N ALA A 112 -2.20 -3.17 8.42
CA ALA A 112 -1.47 -1.92 8.62
C ALA A 112 -1.10 -1.68 10.09
N LEU A 113 -1.96 -2.06 11.04
CA LEU A 113 -1.67 -1.98 12.47
C LEU A 113 -0.57 -2.98 12.89
N ASN A 114 -0.62 -4.22 12.38
CA ASN A 114 0.44 -5.19 12.63
C ASN A 114 1.79 -4.72 12.06
N PHE A 115 1.79 -4.18 10.85
CA PHE A 115 2.98 -3.58 10.25
C PHE A 115 3.50 -2.37 11.06
N SER A 116 2.59 -1.55 11.58
CA SER A 116 2.95 -0.40 12.43
C SER A 116 3.64 -0.85 13.72
N LYS A 117 3.25 -2.00 14.28
CA LYS A 117 3.91 -2.62 15.45
C LYS A 117 5.34 -3.03 15.10
N LEU A 118 5.55 -3.70 13.97
CA LEU A 118 6.88 -4.04 13.47
C LEU A 118 7.73 -2.79 13.29
N MET A 119 7.21 -1.76 12.60
CA MET A 119 7.94 -0.52 12.35
C MET A 119 8.32 0.21 13.64
N SER A 120 7.43 0.26 14.62
CA SER A 120 7.66 0.93 15.91
C SER A 120 8.84 0.32 16.67
N LYS A 121 9.03 -1.01 16.57
CA LYS A 121 10.18 -1.73 17.15
C LYS A 121 11.52 -1.23 16.59
N TYR A 122 11.56 -0.85 15.31
CA TYR A 122 12.80 -0.39 14.64
C TYR A 122 12.99 1.12 14.65
N ILE A 123 11.90 1.89 14.78
CA ILE A 123 11.98 3.35 14.89
C ILE A 123 12.38 3.78 16.30
N ALA A 124 11.89 3.09 17.34
CA ALA A 124 12.11 3.49 18.73
C ALA A 124 13.59 3.54 19.16
N PRO A 125 14.47 2.57 18.79
CA PRO A 125 15.87 2.56 19.22
C PRO A 125 16.82 3.36 18.34
N LEU A 126 16.34 4.14 17.35
CA LEU A 126 17.23 4.92 16.50
C LEU A 126 18.03 5.92 17.32
N ASP A 127 19.35 5.93 17.15
CA ASP A 127 20.24 6.91 17.75
C ASP A 127 20.10 8.31 17.07
N GLN A 128 20.79 9.31 17.59
CA GLN A 128 20.67 10.70 17.09
C GLN A 128 21.04 10.85 15.61
N ILE A 129 22.02 10.08 15.12
CA ILE A 129 22.44 10.11 13.72
C ILE A 129 21.34 9.51 12.86
N GLN A 130 20.87 8.33 13.24
CA GLN A 130 19.79 7.63 12.56
C GLN A 130 18.47 8.44 12.59
N GLN A 131 18.14 9.07 13.72
CA GLN A 131 16.96 9.95 13.83
C GLN A 131 17.03 11.11 12.84
N LYS A 132 18.22 11.71 12.66
CA LYS A 132 18.41 12.80 11.70
C LYS A 132 18.26 12.35 10.25
N GLU A 133 18.79 11.19 9.90
CA GLU A 133 18.63 10.59 8.58
C GLU A 133 17.17 10.19 8.32
N PHE A 134 16.50 9.64 9.32
CA PHE A 134 15.07 9.31 9.26
C PHE A 134 14.22 10.58 9.04
N GLU A 135 14.47 11.66 9.79
CA GLU A 135 13.82 12.97 9.59
C GLU A 135 13.99 13.47 8.15
N ASN A 136 15.22 13.37 7.61
CA ASN A 136 15.51 13.80 6.24
C ASN A 136 14.74 12.93 5.21
N SER A 137 14.65 11.63 5.43
CA SER A 137 13.84 10.71 4.60
C SER A 137 12.36 11.12 4.61
N LEU A 138 11.78 11.37 5.78
CA LEU A 138 10.39 11.81 5.92
C LEU A 138 10.12 13.16 5.23
N LYS A 139 11.07 14.10 5.31
CA LYS A 139 10.97 15.39 4.60
C LYS A 139 11.02 15.22 3.10
N ALA A 140 11.97 14.44 2.59
CA ALA A 140 12.12 14.17 1.15
C ALA A 140 10.86 13.53 0.56
N GLU A 141 10.24 12.62 1.30
CA GLU A 141 8.98 12.01 0.88
C GLU A 141 7.83 13.02 0.84
N ASN A 142 7.70 13.89 1.84
CA ASN A 142 6.66 14.93 1.86
C ASN A 142 6.81 15.89 0.69
N GLU A 143 8.04 16.30 0.35
CA GLU A 143 8.31 17.16 -0.81
C GLU A 143 8.00 16.45 -2.12
N SER A 144 8.36 15.16 -2.27
CA SER A 144 8.00 14.37 -3.45
C SER A 144 6.48 14.33 -3.68
N LEU A 145 5.70 14.15 -2.62
CA LEU A 145 4.23 14.15 -2.71
C LEU A 145 3.66 15.53 -3.03
N LYS A 146 4.25 16.61 -2.50
CA LYS A 146 3.81 17.98 -2.74
C LYS A 146 3.88 18.36 -4.23
N TYR A 147 4.91 17.89 -4.94
CA TYR A 147 5.12 18.19 -6.36
C TYR A 147 4.39 17.24 -7.32
N SER A 148 3.68 16.23 -6.82
CA SER A 148 2.86 15.36 -7.67
C SER A 148 1.72 16.16 -8.32
N LYS A 149 1.65 16.16 -9.66
CA LYS A 149 0.63 16.89 -10.41
C LYS A 149 -0.73 16.19 -10.34
N ALA A 150 -1.82 16.95 -10.45
CA ALA A 150 -3.17 16.40 -10.44
C ALA A 150 -3.41 15.43 -11.61
N ASP A 151 -2.87 15.75 -12.79
CA ASP A 151 -3.05 14.94 -13.99
C ASP A 151 -2.29 13.60 -13.87
N ASP A 152 -1.08 13.59 -13.29
CA ASP A 152 -0.34 12.36 -13.00
C ASP A 152 -1.11 11.44 -12.01
N ARG A 153 -1.88 12.04 -11.09
CA ARG A 153 -2.72 11.28 -10.15
C ARG A 153 -3.97 10.70 -10.82
N LEU A 154 -4.55 11.45 -11.77
CA LEU A 154 -5.65 10.93 -12.58
C LEU A 154 -5.21 9.79 -13.47
N GLU A 155 -4.08 9.93 -14.16
CA GLU A 155 -3.47 8.88 -14.97
C GLU A 155 -3.26 7.60 -14.15
N LYS A 156 -2.68 7.70 -12.95
CA LYS A 156 -2.52 6.56 -12.04
C LYS A 156 -3.83 5.90 -11.63
N ILE A 157 -4.94 6.65 -11.57
CA ILE A 157 -6.26 6.08 -11.30
C ILE A 157 -6.78 5.38 -12.54
N GLU A 158 -6.64 5.97 -13.72
CA GLU A 158 -6.98 5.33 -14.99
C GLU A 158 -6.20 4.02 -15.15
N ASP A 159 -4.89 4.01 -14.94
CA ASP A 159 -4.02 2.82 -14.99
C ASP A 159 -4.50 1.72 -14.04
N ARG A 160 -4.94 2.08 -12.83
CA ARG A 160 -5.51 1.11 -11.88
C ARG A 160 -6.81 0.52 -12.40
N PHE A 161 -7.70 1.33 -12.96
CA PHE A 161 -8.93 0.81 -13.56
C PHE A 161 -8.59 -0.11 -14.74
N GLU A 162 -7.64 0.27 -15.60
CA GLU A 162 -7.18 -0.58 -16.71
C GLU A 162 -6.54 -1.89 -16.23
N SER A 163 -5.83 -1.87 -15.09
CA SER A 163 -5.25 -3.09 -14.54
C SER A 163 -6.29 -4.10 -14.03
N PHE A 164 -7.47 -3.61 -13.61
CA PHE A 164 -8.55 -4.47 -13.10
C PHE A 164 -9.59 -4.83 -14.15
N PHE A 165 -9.85 -3.92 -15.10
CA PHE A 165 -10.96 -4.06 -16.05
C PHE A 165 -10.49 -4.13 -17.51
N GLY A 166 -9.17 -4.11 -17.77
CA GLY A 166 -8.66 -3.96 -19.13
C GLY A 166 -8.89 -2.54 -19.65
N THR A 167 -8.84 -2.37 -20.97
CA THR A 167 -8.95 -1.04 -21.61
C THR A 167 -10.24 -0.34 -21.23
N ILE A 168 -10.13 0.88 -20.66
CA ILE A 168 -11.29 1.69 -20.28
C ILE A 168 -11.78 2.56 -21.43
N SER A 169 -13.10 2.70 -21.54
CA SER A 169 -13.76 3.52 -22.58
C SER A 169 -13.67 5.02 -22.27
N ASP A 170 -13.89 5.86 -23.28
CA ASP A 170 -13.95 7.33 -23.11
C ASP A 170 -15.03 7.75 -22.10
N LYS A 171 -16.15 7.02 -22.04
CA LYS A 171 -17.20 7.25 -21.04
C LYS A 171 -16.68 7.01 -19.63
N GLN A 172 -15.92 5.94 -19.42
CA GLN A 172 -15.32 5.60 -18.12
C GLN A 172 -14.21 6.60 -17.74
N ARG A 173 -13.36 6.99 -18.70
CA ARG A 173 -12.36 8.06 -18.49
C ARG A 173 -13.01 9.38 -18.09
N LYS A 174 -14.14 9.73 -18.71
CA LYS A 174 -14.90 10.94 -18.34
C LYS A 174 -15.39 10.88 -16.90
N ILE A 175 -15.95 9.75 -16.46
CA ILE A 175 -16.40 9.55 -15.07
C ILE A 175 -15.24 9.77 -14.08
N ILE A 176 -14.04 9.23 -14.38
CA ILE A 176 -12.84 9.38 -13.54
C ILE A 176 -12.38 10.85 -13.53
N LYS A 177 -12.32 11.50 -14.68
CA LYS A 177 -11.88 12.90 -14.82
C LYS A 177 -12.79 13.90 -14.10
N GLU A 178 -14.10 13.64 -14.06
CA GLU A 178 -15.05 14.43 -13.29
C GLU A 178 -14.76 14.47 -11.78
N GLN A 179 -13.92 13.54 -11.28
CA GLN A 179 -13.52 13.48 -9.88
C GLN A 179 -12.21 14.25 -9.57
N LYS A 180 -11.65 14.99 -10.54
CA LYS A 180 -10.36 15.68 -10.40
C LYS A 180 -10.28 16.53 -9.12
N GLN A 181 -11.28 17.37 -8.88
CA GLN A 181 -11.31 18.24 -7.70
C GLN A 181 -11.25 17.42 -6.38
N TYR A 182 -12.04 16.36 -6.30
CA TYR A 182 -12.04 15.48 -5.14
C TYR A 182 -10.67 14.79 -4.92
N ILE A 183 -10.03 14.32 -5.99
CA ILE A 183 -8.71 13.69 -5.95
C ILE A 183 -7.67 14.68 -5.43
N GLU A 184 -7.75 15.94 -5.83
CA GLU A 184 -6.89 17.02 -5.34
C GLU A 184 -7.11 17.33 -3.85
N GLU A 185 -8.36 17.47 -3.43
CA GLU A 185 -8.71 17.72 -2.02
C GLU A 185 -8.23 16.57 -1.13
N ARG A 186 -8.47 15.33 -1.55
CA ARG A 186 -8.02 14.16 -0.82
C ARG A 186 -6.49 14.07 -0.72
N HIS A 187 -5.79 14.45 -1.77
CA HIS A 187 -4.34 14.52 -1.75
C HIS A 187 -3.84 15.55 -0.73
N LYS A 188 -4.45 16.74 -0.67
CA LYS A 188 -4.11 17.77 0.32
C LYS A 188 -4.33 17.27 1.76
N ILE A 189 -5.47 16.63 2.01
CA ILE A 189 -5.79 16.03 3.33
C ILE A 189 -4.75 14.96 3.69
N ARG A 190 -4.44 14.05 2.76
CA ARG A 190 -3.44 13.01 2.96
C ARG A 190 -2.07 13.58 3.30
N LEU A 191 -1.62 14.61 2.58
CA LEU A 191 -0.34 15.25 2.81
C LEU A 191 -0.30 15.96 4.18
N ALA A 192 -1.37 16.65 4.56
CA ALA A 192 -1.47 17.33 5.86
C ALA A 192 -1.40 16.32 7.01
N ARG A 193 -2.18 15.25 6.95
CA ARG A 193 -2.17 14.18 7.98
C ARG A 193 -0.82 13.50 8.09
N ARG A 194 -0.16 13.25 6.96
CA ARG A 194 1.17 12.65 6.95
C ARG A 194 2.21 13.56 7.60
N LYS A 195 2.17 14.87 7.32
CA LYS A 195 3.05 15.85 7.99
C LYS A 195 2.81 15.87 9.49
N GLU A 196 1.56 15.76 9.92
CA GLU A 196 1.22 15.70 11.34
C GLU A 196 1.78 14.42 12.00
N LEU A 197 1.64 13.26 11.35
CA LEU A 197 2.26 12.01 11.82
C LEU A 197 3.79 12.15 11.95
N HIS A 198 4.45 12.72 10.95
CA HIS A 198 5.90 12.93 10.99
C HIS A 198 6.31 13.88 12.11
N LYS A 199 5.53 14.93 12.35
CA LYS A 199 5.72 15.83 13.48
C LYS A 199 5.63 15.10 14.81
N LYS A 200 4.59 14.27 15.00
CA LYS A 200 4.45 13.43 16.20
C LYS A 200 5.66 12.51 16.40
N PHE A 201 6.20 11.90 15.34
CA PHE A 201 7.41 11.08 15.45
C PHE A 201 8.60 11.85 15.99
N LEU A 202 8.84 13.08 15.49
CA LEU A 202 9.93 13.90 15.96
C LEU A 202 9.72 14.41 17.41
N GLU A 203 8.47 14.59 17.82
CA GLU A 203 8.13 14.95 19.20
C GLU A 203 8.36 13.78 20.17
N ILE A 204 8.04 12.53 19.78
CA ILE A 204 8.27 11.34 20.58
C ILE A 204 9.77 11.16 20.93
N TYR A 205 10.69 11.48 20.00
CA TYR A 205 12.13 11.42 20.28
C TYR A 205 12.62 12.43 21.33
N LYS A 206 11.88 13.52 21.56
CA LYS A 206 12.23 14.54 22.55
C LYS A 206 11.78 14.16 23.96
N LEU A 207 10.95 13.14 24.08
CA LEU A 207 10.47 12.66 25.37
C LEU A 207 11.53 11.76 26.03
N ASP A 208 11.70 11.93 27.34
CA ASP A 208 12.56 11.04 28.15
C ASP A 208 11.80 9.74 28.43
N LEU A 209 11.90 8.80 27.50
CA LEU A 209 11.19 7.52 27.55
C LEU A 209 12.14 6.36 27.41
N SER A 210 11.81 5.24 28.10
CA SER A 210 12.43 3.95 27.78
C SER A 210 12.14 3.58 26.31
N GLU A 211 13.01 2.76 25.71
CA GLU A 211 12.83 2.26 24.34
C GLU A 211 11.47 1.60 24.15
N LYS A 212 11.04 0.75 25.11
CA LYS A 212 9.74 0.10 25.08
C LYS A 212 8.59 1.12 25.05
N SER A 213 8.59 2.07 25.96
CA SER A 213 7.54 3.11 26.00
C SER A 213 7.54 3.94 24.71
N ARG A 214 8.73 4.22 24.17
CA ARG A 214 8.87 4.96 22.91
C ARG A 214 8.27 4.17 21.74
N ALA A 215 8.47 2.85 21.68
CA ALA A 215 7.85 2.00 20.69
C ALA A 215 6.31 2.02 20.79
N ASP A 216 5.77 1.98 22.01
CA ASP A 216 4.33 2.07 22.23
C ASP A 216 3.75 3.42 21.74
N TYR A 217 4.45 4.54 21.99
CA TYR A 217 4.03 5.86 21.48
C TYR A 217 4.08 5.94 19.95
N PHE A 218 5.11 5.38 19.30
CA PHE A 218 5.15 5.29 17.84
C PHE A 218 4.02 4.46 17.28
N TYR A 219 3.75 3.30 17.89
CA TYR A 219 2.63 2.45 17.50
C TYR A 219 1.29 3.19 17.60
N GLU A 220 1.02 3.88 18.71
CA GLU A 220 -0.22 4.63 18.88
C GLU A 220 -0.34 5.78 17.86
N ALA A 221 0.74 6.47 17.55
CA ALA A 221 0.74 7.51 16.51
C ALA A 221 0.40 6.94 15.12
N PHE A 222 0.96 5.78 14.77
CA PHE A 222 0.58 5.06 13.55
C PHE A 222 -0.88 4.59 13.60
N ALA A 223 -1.31 4.01 14.72
CA ALA A 223 -2.65 3.48 14.88
C ALA A 223 -3.72 4.58 14.76
N GLU A 224 -3.49 5.73 15.37
CA GLU A 224 -4.35 6.92 15.22
C GLU A 224 -4.41 7.35 13.75
N TYR A 225 -3.26 7.41 13.09
CA TYR A 225 -3.21 7.75 11.67
C TYR A 225 -4.02 6.76 10.81
N GLN A 226 -3.94 5.46 11.06
CA GLN A 226 -4.69 4.45 10.30
C GLN A 226 -6.19 4.52 10.59
N ARG A 227 -6.59 4.58 11.86
CA ARG A 227 -8.01 4.66 12.27
C ARG A 227 -8.70 5.94 11.81
N SER A 228 -7.98 7.05 11.75
CA SER A 228 -8.52 8.33 11.30
C SER A 228 -8.57 8.46 9.76
N TYR A 229 -8.15 7.42 9.02
CA TYR A 229 -8.27 7.45 7.56
C TYR A 229 -9.73 7.26 7.16
N PRO A 230 -10.33 8.22 6.43
CA PRO A 230 -11.74 8.09 6.05
C PRO A 230 -11.91 6.88 5.14
N GLU A 231 -12.83 5.98 5.52
CA GLU A 231 -13.20 4.83 4.72
C GLU A 231 -13.55 5.28 3.29
N GLY A 232 -13.06 4.53 2.30
CA GLY A 232 -13.29 4.55 0.86
C GLY A 232 -13.97 5.75 0.19
N GLY A 233 -14.99 6.29 0.82
CA GLY A 233 -15.69 7.50 0.43
C GLY A 233 -16.00 7.53 -1.08
N LYS A 234 -15.59 8.61 -1.74
CA LYS A 234 -15.85 8.82 -3.17
C LYS A 234 -15.10 7.86 -4.13
N ASN A 235 -14.10 7.08 -3.70
CA ASN A 235 -13.54 6.04 -4.57
C ASN A 235 -14.57 4.95 -4.82
N ILE A 236 -15.36 4.61 -3.81
CA ILE A 236 -16.51 3.70 -3.93
C ILE A 236 -17.53 4.33 -4.89
N GLU A 237 -17.79 5.62 -4.77
CA GLU A 237 -18.71 6.33 -5.66
C GLU A 237 -18.24 6.32 -7.12
N ILE A 238 -16.94 6.44 -7.37
CA ILE A 238 -16.37 6.28 -8.71
C ILE A 238 -16.64 4.87 -9.22
N LEU A 239 -16.33 3.86 -8.40
CA LEU A 239 -16.52 2.46 -8.77
C LEU A 239 -18.00 2.16 -9.05
N LYS A 240 -18.94 2.64 -8.21
CA LYS A 240 -20.39 2.51 -8.44
C LYS A 240 -20.85 3.14 -9.75
N LYS A 241 -20.24 4.26 -10.18
CA LYS A 241 -20.54 4.89 -11.47
C LYS A 241 -19.94 4.14 -12.66
N VAL A 242 -18.79 3.48 -12.48
CA VAL A 242 -18.09 2.73 -13.53
C VAL A 242 -18.72 1.36 -13.76
N ILE A 243 -19.08 0.62 -12.70
CA ILE A 243 -19.64 -0.75 -12.79
C ILE A 243 -20.76 -0.88 -13.81
N PRO A 244 -21.79 -0.01 -13.85
CA PRO A 244 -22.88 -0.12 -14.84
C PRO A 244 -22.44 0.12 -16.29
N THR A 245 -21.23 0.60 -16.50
CA THR A 245 -20.69 0.89 -17.85
C THR A 245 -19.73 -0.17 -18.36
N LEU A 246 -19.45 -1.20 -17.53
CA LEU A 246 -18.51 -2.27 -17.87
C LEU A 246 -19.09 -3.17 -18.98
N SER A 247 -18.28 -3.44 -19.99
CA SER A 247 -18.60 -4.42 -21.04
C SER A 247 -18.45 -5.86 -20.51
N ALA A 248 -18.97 -6.82 -21.26
CA ALA A 248 -18.82 -8.25 -20.93
C ALA A 248 -17.32 -8.64 -20.84
N SER A 249 -16.50 -8.18 -21.80
CA SER A 249 -15.06 -8.45 -21.79
C SER A 249 -14.34 -7.82 -20.59
N GLN A 250 -14.76 -6.65 -20.12
CA GLN A 250 -14.20 -6.01 -18.93
C GLN A 250 -14.55 -6.77 -17.64
N LYS A 251 -15.76 -7.36 -17.58
CA LYS A 251 -16.16 -8.22 -16.45
C LYS A 251 -15.36 -9.52 -16.43
N GLU A 252 -15.09 -10.11 -17.58
CA GLU A 252 -14.23 -11.30 -17.71
C GLU A 252 -12.80 -11.00 -17.24
N VAL A 253 -12.21 -9.86 -17.65
CA VAL A 253 -10.90 -9.43 -17.15
C VAL A 253 -10.90 -9.28 -15.63
N PHE A 254 -11.97 -8.73 -15.04
CA PHE A 254 -12.07 -8.62 -13.58
C PHE A 254 -12.12 -9.99 -12.89
N GLU A 255 -12.89 -10.95 -13.43
CA GLU A 255 -12.95 -12.34 -12.93
C GLU A 255 -11.58 -13.01 -13.00
N ASP A 256 -10.86 -12.86 -14.10
CA ASP A 256 -9.48 -13.37 -14.25
C ASP A 256 -8.56 -12.74 -13.20
N LYS A 257 -8.68 -11.44 -12.95
CA LYS A 257 -7.86 -10.74 -11.94
C LYS A 257 -8.16 -11.20 -10.52
N THR A 258 -9.41 -11.42 -10.18
CA THR A 258 -9.78 -11.95 -8.86
C THR A 258 -9.27 -13.37 -8.65
N ASN A 259 -9.33 -14.22 -9.68
CA ASN A 259 -8.75 -15.56 -9.67
C ASN A 259 -7.22 -15.52 -9.54
N ASP A 260 -6.54 -14.65 -10.28
CA ASP A 260 -5.10 -14.41 -10.15
C ASP A 260 -4.71 -14.05 -8.70
N ILE A 261 -5.46 -13.14 -8.07
CA ILE A 261 -5.21 -12.72 -6.68
C ILE A 261 -5.40 -13.90 -5.72
N LYS A 262 -6.47 -14.69 -5.89
CA LYS A 262 -6.71 -15.89 -5.12
C LYS A 262 -5.54 -16.87 -5.23
N ASP A 263 -5.05 -17.13 -6.44
CA ASP A 263 -3.94 -18.07 -6.68
C ASP A 263 -2.64 -17.57 -6.01
N ILE A 264 -2.41 -16.27 -6.01
CA ILE A 264 -1.26 -15.67 -5.35
C ILE A 264 -1.38 -15.79 -3.82
N LEU A 265 -2.55 -15.54 -3.26
CA LEU A 265 -2.79 -15.69 -1.83
C LEU A 265 -2.66 -17.16 -1.40
N ASN A 266 -3.14 -18.11 -2.18
CA ASN A 266 -2.94 -19.54 -1.93
C ASN A 266 -1.43 -19.89 -1.97
N TYR A 267 -0.70 -19.41 -2.97
CA TYR A 267 0.75 -19.61 -3.05
C TYR A 267 1.48 -19.00 -1.84
N TYR A 268 1.07 -17.81 -1.39
CA TYR A 268 1.60 -17.20 -0.17
C TYR A 268 1.37 -18.06 1.07
N LEU A 269 0.20 -18.67 1.20
CA LEU A 269 -0.10 -19.57 2.32
C LEU A 269 0.80 -20.81 2.37
N GLU A 270 1.22 -21.30 1.20
CA GLU A 270 2.13 -22.44 1.04
C GLU A 270 3.61 -22.06 1.24
N THR A 271 3.97 -20.78 1.06
CA THR A 271 5.35 -20.30 1.21
C THR A 271 5.73 -20.22 2.69
N HIS A 272 6.95 -20.63 3.01
CA HIS A 272 7.54 -20.53 4.34
C HIS A 272 8.58 -19.40 4.36
N TYR A 273 8.52 -18.57 5.36
CA TYR A 273 9.45 -17.47 5.62
C TYR A 273 10.25 -17.74 6.88
#